data_d82ff83073e54fc14857a2513d620ed2
#
_entry.id   d82ff83073e54fc14857a2513d620ed2
#
_cell.length_a   1.000
_cell.length_b   1.000
_cell.length_c   1.000
_cell.angle_alpha   90.00
_cell.angle_beta   90.00
_cell.angle_gamma   90.00
#
_symmetry.space_group_name_H-M   'P 1'
#
loop_
_entity.id
_entity.type
_entity.pdbx_description
1 polymer ?
#
loop_
_entity_poly.entity_id
_entity_poly.type
_entity_poly.pdbx_seq_one_letter_code
_entity_poly.pdbx_strand_id
1 'polypeptide(L)'
;MPIRNEEDFIGQTLISIIEQDYPREKLELVIADGSSSDGTISEIKKFKKFFFKLNIIKNEHETMPKGFNLALNSSKSDIVLMLGGHSVLPKNYISKSVENLKNYNASCAGGVIQAIGDGFWGDVIAKSISSIFGVGNVSFRVKNSKSGYVDSLPFGCYKRSIFDTIGGLDEELVRNQDDEFNFRMKQSGYKIWQDSSLVTKYFCRLSLKKLFNQYLHYGLYKVRVIQKRRALISFRHIMPSLFLISLFIPAISVYIFLTYFFSGLFFSIKINKFNIIKLIACQITFFIIHLSYGLGFIIGQFKFINKWEK
;
A
#
# COMPACT_ATOMS: atom_id res chain seq x y z
N MET A 1 -5.61 3.16 13.02
CA MET A 1 -5.83 3.74 11.68
C MET A 1 -5.17 5.12 11.64
N PRO A 2 -3.97 5.28 11.09
CA PRO A 2 -3.39 6.59 10.83
C PRO A 2 -4.08 7.24 9.62
N ILE A 3 -4.43 8.51 9.74
CA ILE A 3 -5.10 9.29 8.70
C ILE A 3 -4.53 10.70 8.59
N ARG A 4 -4.71 11.34 7.43
CA ARG A 4 -4.47 12.76 7.22
C ARG A 4 -5.15 13.22 5.94
N ASN A 5 -6.06 14.19 6.04
CA ASN A 5 -6.80 14.78 4.93
C ASN A 5 -7.50 13.71 4.06
N GLU A 6 -8.46 13.03 4.65
CA GLU A 6 -9.22 11.92 4.06
C GLU A 6 -10.74 12.23 3.98
N GLU A 7 -11.14 13.51 3.98
CA GLU A 7 -12.53 13.96 3.98
C GLU A 7 -13.38 13.26 2.92
N ASP A 8 -12.84 13.10 1.70
CA ASP A 8 -13.56 12.50 0.57
C ASP A 8 -13.85 10.99 0.74
N PHE A 9 -13.07 10.29 1.57
CA PHE A 9 -13.08 8.81 1.61
C PHE A 9 -13.39 8.23 2.98
N ILE A 10 -13.10 8.95 4.06
CA ILE A 10 -13.17 8.42 5.43
C ILE A 10 -14.57 7.92 5.79
N GLY A 11 -15.64 8.57 5.32
CA GLY A 11 -17.01 8.15 5.55
C GLY A 11 -17.28 6.73 5.04
N GLN A 12 -16.87 6.41 3.80
CA GLN A 12 -17.03 5.07 3.22
C GLN A 12 -16.18 4.03 3.95
N THR A 13 -14.98 4.40 4.37
CA THR A 13 -14.12 3.53 5.19
C THR A 13 -14.80 3.18 6.52
N LEU A 14 -15.34 4.16 7.24
CA LEU A 14 -16.01 3.96 8.51
C LEU A 14 -17.29 3.12 8.37
N ILE A 15 -18.10 3.35 7.32
CA ILE A 15 -19.27 2.53 7.00
C ILE A 15 -18.85 1.07 6.84
N SER A 16 -17.77 0.80 6.09
CA SER A 16 -17.30 -0.57 5.87
C SER A 16 -16.82 -1.28 7.13
N ILE A 17 -16.36 -0.53 8.14
CA ILE A 17 -16.00 -1.08 9.45
C ILE A 17 -17.26 -1.35 10.30
N ILE A 18 -18.26 -0.45 10.26
CA ILE A 18 -19.54 -0.60 10.97
C ILE A 18 -20.32 -1.82 10.45
N GLU A 19 -20.21 -2.10 9.14
CA GLU A 19 -20.92 -3.21 8.48
C GLU A 19 -20.19 -4.56 8.59
N GLN A 20 -19.10 -4.66 9.33
CA GLN A 20 -18.43 -5.95 9.52
C GLN A 20 -19.32 -6.95 10.24
N ASP A 21 -19.22 -8.22 9.85
CA ASP A 21 -19.93 -9.36 10.48
C ASP A 21 -19.25 -9.85 11.78
N TYR A 22 -18.46 -9.00 12.40
CA TYR A 22 -17.72 -9.26 13.63
C TYR A 22 -18.39 -8.54 14.81
N PRO A 23 -18.45 -9.14 16.03
CA PRO A 23 -19.10 -8.52 17.18
C PRO A 23 -18.55 -7.13 17.49
N ARG A 24 -19.43 -6.12 17.48
CA ARG A 24 -19.04 -4.70 17.60
C ARG A 24 -18.38 -4.37 18.94
N GLU A 25 -18.81 -5.04 20.01
CA GLU A 25 -18.26 -4.91 21.37
C GLU A 25 -16.81 -5.42 21.47
N LYS A 26 -16.36 -6.23 20.49
CA LYS A 26 -14.99 -6.72 20.37
C LYS A 26 -14.13 -5.85 19.43
N LEU A 27 -14.71 -4.81 18.83
CA LEU A 27 -14.02 -3.90 17.94
C LEU A 27 -13.68 -2.57 18.63
N GLU A 28 -12.42 -2.23 18.69
CA GLU A 28 -11.93 -0.92 19.06
C GLU A 28 -11.37 -0.22 17.82
N LEU A 29 -11.87 0.97 17.50
CA LEU A 29 -11.31 1.81 16.45
C LEU A 29 -10.47 2.91 17.07
N VAL A 30 -9.16 2.89 16.78
CA VAL A 30 -8.24 3.95 17.17
C VAL A 30 -7.77 4.68 15.91
N ILE A 31 -8.08 5.97 15.85
CA ILE A 31 -7.72 6.85 14.74
C ILE A 31 -6.60 7.78 15.21
N ALA A 32 -5.44 7.72 14.54
CA ALA A 32 -4.33 8.65 14.76
C ALA A 32 -4.34 9.71 13.65
N ASP A 33 -4.85 10.90 13.98
CA ASP A 33 -4.98 12.01 13.04
C ASP A 33 -3.68 12.82 12.93
N GLY A 34 -3.12 12.86 11.72
CA GLY A 34 -1.91 13.60 11.37
C GLY A 34 -2.16 15.08 11.13
N SER A 35 -2.87 15.76 12.02
CA SER A 35 -3.20 17.19 11.92
C SER A 35 -3.95 17.53 10.62
N SER A 36 -5.05 16.82 10.36
CA SER A 36 -5.91 17.08 9.19
C SER A 36 -6.43 18.51 9.20
N SER A 37 -6.33 19.17 8.05
CA SER A 37 -6.74 20.57 7.82
C SER A 37 -8.04 20.71 7.03
N ASP A 38 -8.63 19.59 6.60
CA ASP A 38 -9.91 19.48 5.88
C ASP A 38 -11.05 19.04 6.81
N GLY A 39 -12.17 18.65 6.25
CA GLY A 39 -13.35 18.16 6.99
C GLY A 39 -13.22 16.76 7.60
N THR A 40 -12.05 16.08 7.53
CA THR A 40 -11.86 14.70 7.98
C THR A 40 -12.38 14.45 9.41
N ILE A 41 -12.00 15.30 10.38
CA ILE A 41 -12.40 15.10 11.80
C ILE A 41 -13.89 15.34 12.00
N SER A 42 -14.46 16.32 11.30
CA SER A 42 -15.91 16.58 11.37
C SER A 42 -16.71 15.41 10.79
N GLU A 43 -16.21 14.80 9.71
CA GLU A 43 -16.81 13.61 9.11
C GLU A 43 -16.78 12.42 10.08
N ILE A 44 -15.63 12.13 10.70
CA ILE A 44 -15.48 11.02 11.67
C ILE A 44 -16.46 11.19 12.85
N LYS A 45 -16.65 12.41 13.36
CA LYS A 45 -17.55 12.68 14.48
C LYS A 45 -19.01 12.28 14.19
N LYS A 46 -19.47 12.34 12.94
CA LYS A 46 -20.82 11.91 12.55
C LYS A 46 -21.05 10.42 12.79
N PHE A 47 -20.01 9.62 12.71
CA PHE A 47 -20.05 8.16 12.87
C PHE A 47 -19.77 7.68 14.29
N LYS A 48 -19.37 8.55 15.23
CA LYS A 48 -18.98 8.17 16.61
C LYS A 48 -20.00 7.28 17.30
N LYS A 49 -21.30 7.57 17.16
CA LYS A 49 -22.41 6.84 17.80
C LYS A 49 -22.58 5.39 17.33
N PHE A 50 -21.99 5.02 16.21
CA PHE A 50 -22.10 3.67 15.64
C PHE A 50 -20.99 2.72 16.10
N PHE A 51 -19.95 3.25 16.75
CA PHE A 51 -18.85 2.46 17.28
C PHE A 51 -19.03 2.23 18.78
N PHE A 52 -18.77 1.00 19.24
CA PHE A 52 -18.74 0.68 20.66
C PHE A 52 -17.59 1.41 21.37
N LYS A 53 -16.40 1.41 20.74
CA LYS A 53 -15.22 2.13 21.21
C LYS A 53 -14.50 2.80 20.05
N LEU A 54 -14.50 4.13 20.03
CA LEU A 54 -13.78 4.95 19.05
C LEU A 54 -12.95 5.99 19.79
N ASN A 55 -11.62 5.93 19.58
CA ASN A 55 -10.65 6.86 20.11
C ASN A 55 -10.00 7.64 18.98
N ILE A 56 -9.94 8.97 19.08
CA ILE A 56 -9.19 9.83 18.16
C ILE A 56 -8.00 10.40 18.94
N ILE A 57 -6.79 10.15 18.45
CA ILE A 57 -5.55 10.64 19.06
C ILE A 57 -4.82 11.53 18.06
N LYS A 58 -4.13 12.54 18.55
CA LYS A 58 -3.34 13.45 17.72
C LYS A 58 -2.00 12.82 17.38
N ASN A 59 -1.62 12.83 16.11
CA ASN A 59 -0.31 12.44 15.61
C ASN A 59 0.43 13.70 15.13
N GLU A 60 1.12 14.38 16.03
CA GLU A 60 1.84 15.63 15.73
C GLU A 60 2.96 15.48 14.70
N HIS A 61 3.44 14.29 14.49
CA HIS A 61 4.49 13.99 13.50
C HIS A 61 3.95 13.79 12.08
N GLU A 62 2.62 13.74 11.90
CA GLU A 62 1.93 13.70 10.61
C GLU A 62 2.30 12.52 9.69
N THR A 63 3.13 11.57 10.16
CA THR A 63 3.56 10.41 9.39
C THR A 63 2.74 9.16 9.73
N MET A 64 2.56 8.30 8.71
CA MET A 64 1.79 7.07 8.86
C MET A 64 2.38 6.12 9.92
N PRO A 65 3.69 5.81 9.92
CA PRO A 65 4.25 4.87 10.88
C PRO A 65 4.16 5.37 12.33
N LYS A 66 4.40 6.66 12.58
CA LYS A 66 4.22 7.24 13.91
C LYS A 66 2.77 7.20 14.37
N GLY A 67 1.84 7.57 13.49
CA GLY A 67 0.42 7.46 13.78
C GLY A 67 -0.03 6.04 14.08
N PHE A 68 0.49 5.06 13.32
CA PHE A 68 0.20 3.65 13.58
C PHE A 68 0.74 3.20 14.95
N ASN A 69 2.00 3.51 15.27
CA ASN A 69 2.62 3.13 16.55
C ASN A 69 1.90 3.78 17.74
N LEU A 70 1.49 5.05 17.62
CA LEU A 70 0.68 5.73 18.63
C LEU A 70 -0.67 5.00 18.84
N ALA A 71 -1.37 4.66 17.76
CA ALA A 71 -2.63 3.92 17.84
C ALA A 71 -2.44 2.51 18.42
N LEU A 72 -1.38 1.82 18.04
CA LEU A 72 -1.01 0.51 18.58
C LEU A 72 -0.80 0.58 20.11
N ASN A 73 -0.04 1.55 20.59
CA ASN A 73 0.28 1.71 22.00
C ASN A 73 -0.94 2.14 22.86
N SER A 74 -1.94 2.79 22.25
CA SER A 74 -3.17 3.21 22.94
C SER A 74 -4.23 2.10 23.03
N SER A 75 -4.03 0.95 22.38
CA SER A 75 -4.91 -0.22 22.39
C SER A 75 -4.23 -1.40 23.05
N LYS A 76 -5.05 -2.31 23.62
CA LYS A 76 -4.58 -3.59 24.22
C LYS A 76 -5.19 -4.81 23.55
N SER A 77 -5.80 -4.65 22.37
CA SER A 77 -6.44 -5.75 21.66
C SER A 77 -5.43 -6.81 21.20
N ASP A 78 -5.80 -8.10 21.25
CA ASP A 78 -4.93 -9.23 20.86
C ASP A 78 -4.63 -9.28 19.37
N ILE A 79 -5.53 -8.69 18.57
CA ILE A 79 -5.41 -8.63 17.10
C ILE A 79 -5.47 -7.16 16.67
N VAL A 80 -4.60 -6.77 15.77
CA VAL A 80 -4.46 -5.41 15.26
C VAL A 80 -4.67 -5.40 13.76
N LEU A 81 -5.70 -4.71 13.28
CA LEU A 81 -5.90 -4.43 11.85
C LEU A 81 -5.22 -3.11 11.48
N MET A 82 -4.27 -3.15 10.56
CA MET A 82 -3.66 -1.96 9.96
C MET A 82 -4.53 -1.48 8.79
N LEU A 83 -5.19 -0.33 8.92
CA LEU A 83 -6.10 0.20 7.90
C LEU A 83 -5.81 1.68 7.62
N GLY A 84 -5.91 2.09 6.36
CA GLY A 84 -5.85 3.49 5.93
C GLY A 84 -7.24 4.12 5.82
N GLY A 85 -7.32 5.46 5.68
CA GLY A 85 -8.58 6.24 5.62
C GLY A 85 -9.33 6.19 4.29
N HIS A 86 -8.77 5.53 3.25
CA HIS A 86 -9.33 5.48 1.89
C HIS A 86 -9.44 4.04 1.34
N SER A 87 -10.04 3.16 2.15
CA SER A 87 -10.25 1.75 1.81
C SER A 87 -11.60 1.26 2.29
N VAL A 88 -12.25 0.40 1.50
CA VAL A 88 -13.54 -0.19 1.85
C VAL A 88 -13.36 -1.70 1.96
N LEU A 89 -13.55 -2.21 3.17
CA LEU A 89 -13.45 -3.63 3.48
C LEU A 89 -14.70 -4.39 3.05
N PRO A 90 -14.62 -5.65 2.58
CA PRO A 90 -15.78 -6.51 2.45
C PRO A 90 -16.33 -6.86 3.85
N LYS A 91 -17.64 -7.17 3.96
CA LYS A 91 -18.34 -7.37 5.24
C LYS A 91 -17.71 -8.44 6.14
N ASN A 92 -17.11 -9.44 5.55
CA ASN A 92 -16.48 -10.58 6.24
C ASN A 92 -14.96 -10.45 6.40
N TYR A 93 -14.42 -9.24 6.24
CA TYR A 93 -12.95 -9.05 6.25
C TYR A 93 -12.34 -9.41 7.60
N ILE A 94 -12.90 -8.88 8.68
CA ILE A 94 -12.36 -9.07 10.03
C ILE A 94 -12.57 -10.52 10.49
N SER A 95 -13.79 -11.05 10.37
CA SER A 95 -14.12 -12.42 10.78
C SER A 95 -13.24 -13.46 10.07
N LYS A 96 -13.13 -13.36 8.74
CA LYS A 96 -12.30 -14.26 7.93
C LYS A 96 -10.82 -14.09 8.20
N SER A 97 -10.33 -12.86 8.38
CA SER A 97 -8.92 -12.66 8.72
C SER A 97 -8.56 -13.28 10.06
N VAL A 98 -9.42 -13.13 11.08
CA VAL A 98 -9.26 -13.76 12.42
C VAL A 98 -9.29 -15.29 12.29
N GLU A 99 -10.22 -15.85 11.52
CA GLU A 99 -10.32 -17.27 11.24
C GLU A 99 -9.03 -17.79 10.55
N ASN A 100 -8.53 -17.07 9.54
CA ASN A 100 -7.34 -17.43 8.79
C ASN A 100 -6.06 -17.40 9.65
N LEU A 101 -5.94 -16.47 10.61
CA LEU A 101 -4.83 -16.47 11.56
C LEU A 101 -4.74 -17.81 12.32
N LYS A 102 -5.88 -18.41 12.64
CA LYS A 102 -5.96 -19.68 13.36
C LYS A 102 -5.78 -20.87 12.43
N ASN A 103 -6.56 -20.93 11.34
CA ASN A 103 -6.62 -22.09 10.45
C ASN A 103 -5.31 -22.37 9.71
N TYR A 104 -4.56 -21.30 9.37
CA TYR A 104 -3.29 -21.42 8.63
C TYR A 104 -2.07 -21.18 9.54
N ASN A 105 -2.24 -21.16 10.87
CA ASN A 105 -1.16 -20.84 11.80
C ASN A 105 -0.35 -19.62 11.34
N ALA A 106 -1.08 -18.60 10.87
CA ALA A 106 -0.50 -17.35 10.40
C ALA A 106 -0.37 -16.34 11.53
N SER A 107 0.57 -15.44 11.39
CA SER A 107 0.79 -14.34 12.33
C SER A 107 0.21 -13.02 11.82
N CYS A 108 0.01 -12.96 10.50
CA CYS A 108 -0.74 -11.91 9.81
C CYS A 108 -1.66 -12.57 8.76
N ALA A 109 -2.89 -12.11 8.64
CA ALA A 109 -3.83 -12.54 7.60
C ALA A 109 -4.61 -11.34 7.05
N GLY A 110 -4.96 -11.42 5.76
CA GLY A 110 -5.73 -10.37 5.09
C GLY A 110 -5.99 -10.72 3.64
N GLY A 111 -6.46 -9.75 2.87
CA GLY A 111 -6.93 -9.97 1.52
C GLY A 111 -6.08 -9.32 0.43
N VAL A 112 -6.69 -9.20 -0.74
CA VAL A 112 -6.15 -8.53 -1.93
C VAL A 112 -6.77 -7.14 -2.08
N ILE A 113 -6.12 -6.28 -2.86
CA ILE A 113 -6.61 -4.93 -3.16
C ILE A 113 -7.18 -4.88 -4.58
N GLN A 114 -8.37 -4.30 -4.69
CA GLN A 114 -8.90 -3.80 -5.93
C GLN A 114 -8.76 -2.27 -5.94
N ALA A 115 -7.85 -1.75 -6.75
CA ALA A 115 -7.75 -0.31 -6.93
C ALA A 115 -8.98 0.20 -7.68
N ILE A 116 -9.57 1.30 -7.19
CA ILE A 116 -10.68 2.01 -7.81
C ILE A 116 -10.34 3.49 -7.90
N GLY A 117 -10.86 4.15 -8.93
CA GLY A 117 -10.67 5.59 -9.12
C GLY A 117 -11.74 6.15 -10.02
N ASP A 118 -12.26 7.31 -9.67
CA ASP A 118 -13.31 7.99 -10.38
C ASP A 118 -12.78 8.82 -11.56
N GLY A 119 -13.63 9.00 -12.56
CA GLY A 119 -13.31 9.74 -13.76
C GLY A 119 -12.32 9.02 -14.69
N PHE A 120 -11.99 9.68 -15.79
CA PHE A 120 -11.13 9.09 -16.83
C PHE A 120 -9.74 8.67 -16.31
N TRP A 121 -9.03 9.60 -15.68
CA TRP A 121 -7.69 9.33 -15.16
C TRP A 121 -7.71 8.37 -13.97
N GLY A 122 -8.72 8.44 -13.09
CA GLY A 122 -8.87 7.51 -11.98
C GLY A 122 -9.03 6.06 -12.46
N ASP A 123 -9.89 5.80 -13.46
CA ASP A 123 -10.07 4.47 -14.06
C ASP A 123 -8.77 3.95 -14.70
N VAL A 124 -8.08 4.78 -15.49
CA VAL A 124 -6.82 4.40 -16.14
C VAL A 124 -5.73 4.11 -15.11
N ILE A 125 -5.57 4.96 -14.10
CA ILE A 125 -4.58 4.78 -13.03
C ILE A 125 -4.87 3.50 -12.25
N ALA A 126 -6.13 3.28 -11.82
CA ALA A 126 -6.53 2.08 -11.06
C ALA A 126 -6.18 0.79 -11.80
N LYS A 127 -6.47 0.74 -13.09
CA LYS A 127 -6.14 -0.40 -13.96
C LYS A 127 -4.63 -0.57 -14.15
N SER A 128 -3.91 0.53 -14.35
CA SER A 128 -2.46 0.49 -14.56
C SER A 128 -1.70 -0.01 -13.32
N ILE A 129 -2.08 0.45 -12.11
CA ILE A 129 -1.44 -0.01 -10.85
C ILE A 129 -1.90 -1.41 -10.41
N SER A 130 -2.86 -2.00 -11.10
CA SER A 130 -3.29 -3.40 -10.95
C SER A 130 -2.70 -4.33 -12.01
N SER A 131 -1.84 -3.81 -12.89
CA SER A 131 -1.18 -4.55 -13.96
C SER A 131 0.21 -5.00 -13.56
N ILE A 132 0.61 -6.18 -14.01
CA ILE A 132 1.97 -6.70 -13.84
C ILE A 132 3.00 -5.76 -14.46
N PHE A 133 2.71 -5.16 -15.60
CA PHE A 133 3.61 -4.19 -16.23
C PHE A 133 3.76 -2.91 -15.40
N GLY A 134 2.66 -2.43 -14.77
CA GLY A 134 2.69 -1.20 -13.99
C GLY A 134 3.44 -1.30 -12.65
N VAL A 135 3.27 -2.44 -11.92
CA VAL A 135 3.80 -2.56 -10.54
C VAL A 135 4.57 -3.86 -10.29
N GLY A 136 4.79 -4.65 -11.32
CA GLY A 136 5.39 -5.97 -11.19
C GLY A 136 4.42 -7.00 -10.61
N ASN A 137 4.92 -8.19 -10.34
CA ASN A 137 4.12 -9.29 -9.80
C ASN A 137 3.91 -9.14 -8.28
N VAL A 138 3.10 -8.16 -7.88
CA VAL A 138 2.71 -7.95 -6.47
C VAL A 138 1.42 -8.73 -6.22
N SER A 139 1.51 -9.85 -5.46
CA SER A 139 0.41 -10.81 -5.29
C SER A 139 -0.92 -10.16 -4.92
N PHE A 140 -0.94 -9.24 -3.96
CA PHE A 140 -2.15 -8.59 -3.48
C PHE A 140 -2.74 -7.51 -4.42
N ARG A 141 -2.06 -7.15 -5.53
CA ARG A 141 -2.52 -6.13 -6.51
C ARG A 141 -2.91 -6.72 -7.85
N VAL A 142 -2.39 -7.90 -8.18
CA VAL A 142 -2.62 -8.52 -9.49
C VAL A 142 -3.94 -9.25 -9.50
N LYS A 143 -4.74 -9.02 -10.54
CA LYS A 143 -6.00 -9.72 -10.77
C LYS A 143 -5.77 -11.25 -10.82
N ASN A 144 -6.67 -12.01 -10.19
CA ASN A 144 -6.60 -13.47 -10.09
C ASN A 144 -5.46 -14.01 -9.19
N SER A 145 -5.02 -13.26 -8.20
CA SER A 145 -4.16 -13.79 -7.14
C SER A 145 -4.82 -14.97 -6.42
N LYS A 146 -4.00 -15.94 -6.04
CA LYS A 146 -4.47 -17.11 -5.28
C LYS A 146 -4.28 -16.89 -3.79
N SER A 147 -5.10 -17.56 -2.98
CA SER A 147 -4.87 -17.66 -1.55
C SER A 147 -3.61 -18.48 -1.26
N GLY A 148 -2.87 -18.07 -0.23
CA GLY A 148 -1.62 -18.75 0.14
C GLY A 148 -0.72 -17.88 1.03
N TYR A 149 0.44 -18.44 1.39
CA TYR A 149 1.47 -17.69 2.09
C TYR A 149 2.16 -16.71 1.15
N VAL A 150 2.35 -15.49 1.64
CA VAL A 150 2.94 -14.38 0.88
C VAL A 150 4.01 -13.66 1.70
N ASP A 151 4.82 -12.84 1.02
CA ASP A 151 5.88 -12.07 1.66
C ASP A 151 5.40 -10.73 2.24
N SER A 152 4.28 -10.21 1.77
CA SER A 152 3.74 -8.92 2.20
C SER A 152 2.24 -8.83 1.91
N LEU A 153 1.52 -8.13 2.77
CA LEU A 153 0.09 -7.86 2.67
C LEU A 153 -0.22 -6.40 3.01
N PRO A 154 -1.13 -5.74 2.31
CA PRO A 154 -1.75 -4.50 2.76
C PRO A 154 -2.88 -4.82 3.74
N PHE A 155 -3.20 -3.89 4.61
CA PHE A 155 -4.37 -3.99 5.51
C PHE A 155 -4.45 -5.32 6.30
N GLY A 156 -3.28 -5.83 6.74
CA GLY A 156 -3.23 -7.10 7.48
C GLY A 156 -3.86 -7.01 8.87
N CYS A 157 -4.51 -8.09 9.29
CA CYS A 157 -4.83 -8.40 10.67
C CYS A 157 -3.63 -9.14 11.27
N TYR A 158 -2.97 -8.54 12.24
CA TYR A 158 -1.77 -9.04 12.91
C TYR A 158 -2.07 -9.53 14.31
N LYS A 159 -1.47 -10.63 14.76
CA LYS A 159 -1.39 -10.96 16.18
C LYS A 159 -0.57 -9.89 16.89
N ARG A 160 -1.07 -9.32 17.98
CA ARG A 160 -0.38 -8.25 18.72
C ARG A 160 1.00 -8.66 19.21
N SER A 161 1.15 -9.90 19.65
CA SER A 161 2.43 -10.45 20.12
C SER A 161 3.60 -10.27 19.16
N ILE A 162 3.33 -10.05 17.85
CA ILE A 162 4.37 -9.76 16.87
C ILE A 162 5.02 -8.41 17.18
N PHE A 163 4.18 -7.39 17.44
CA PHE A 163 4.67 -6.05 17.74
C PHE A 163 5.44 -6.02 19.07
N ASP A 164 5.06 -6.88 20.02
CA ASP A 164 5.76 -7.02 21.30
C ASP A 164 7.16 -7.67 21.09
N THR A 165 7.28 -8.55 20.07
CA THR A 165 8.53 -9.28 19.80
C THR A 165 9.47 -8.52 18.88
N ILE A 166 8.99 -7.99 17.76
CA ILE A 166 9.82 -7.36 16.72
C ILE A 166 9.69 -5.84 16.66
N GLY A 167 8.92 -5.24 17.56
CA GLY A 167 8.64 -3.79 17.61
C GLY A 167 7.59 -3.35 16.61
N GLY A 168 7.23 -2.07 16.65
CA GLY A 168 6.27 -1.44 15.75
C GLY A 168 6.84 -1.17 14.34
N LEU A 169 6.16 -0.29 13.62
CA LEU A 169 6.65 0.20 12.32
C LEU A 169 7.86 1.09 12.51
N ASP A 170 8.81 1.01 11.56
CA ASP A 170 9.97 1.89 11.55
C ASP A 170 9.55 3.34 11.21
N GLU A 171 9.70 4.24 12.17
CA GLU A 171 9.22 5.62 12.07
C GLU A 171 10.03 6.51 11.12
N GLU A 172 11.24 6.09 10.74
CA GLU A 172 12.03 6.76 9.70
C GLU A 172 11.44 6.53 8.30
N LEU A 173 10.71 5.44 8.11
CA LEU A 173 10.18 5.04 6.81
C LEU A 173 8.81 5.66 6.55
N VAL A 174 8.75 6.86 6.01
CA VAL A 174 7.49 7.53 5.63
C VAL A 174 6.72 6.75 4.55
N ARG A 175 7.42 5.92 3.76
CA ARG A 175 6.84 4.98 2.77
C ARG A 175 7.56 3.64 2.84
N ASN A 176 6.88 2.58 2.39
CA ASN A 176 7.36 1.19 2.41
C ASN A 176 7.62 0.63 3.83
N GLN A 177 7.02 1.24 4.85
CA GLN A 177 7.12 0.82 6.25
C GLN A 177 6.44 -0.53 6.48
N ASP A 178 5.33 -0.80 5.77
CA ASP A 178 4.62 -2.08 5.75
C ASP A 178 5.48 -3.20 5.14
N ASP A 179 6.16 -2.91 4.04
CA ASP A 179 7.06 -3.84 3.38
C ASP A 179 8.30 -4.14 4.25
N GLU A 180 8.84 -3.15 4.95
CA GLU A 180 9.91 -3.34 5.92
C GLU A 180 9.45 -4.20 7.10
N PHE A 181 8.29 -3.91 7.67
CA PHE A 181 7.74 -4.66 8.79
C PHE A 181 7.46 -6.12 8.43
N ASN A 182 6.84 -6.37 7.28
CA ASN A 182 6.57 -7.72 6.79
C ASN A 182 7.86 -8.52 6.53
N PHE A 183 8.94 -7.85 6.13
CA PHE A 183 10.26 -8.48 6.01
C PHE A 183 10.80 -8.90 7.38
N ARG A 184 10.77 -8.03 8.41
CA ARG A 184 11.17 -8.40 9.79
C ARG A 184 10.35 -9.57 10.31
N MET A 185 9.04 -9.56 10.09
CA MET A 185 8.17 -10.69 10.43
C MET A 185 8.68 -12.00 9.82
N LYS A 186 8.96 -11.98 8.51
CA LYS A 186 9.43 -13.16 7.79
C LYS A 186 10.78 -13.66 8.30
N GLN A 187 11.72 -12.75 8.55
CA GLN A 187 13.03 -13.09 9.15
C GLN A 187 12.91 -13.72 10.53
N SER A 188 11.90 -13.31 11.30
CA SER A 188 11.59 -13.89 12.63
C SER A 188 10.75 -15.17 12.55
N GLY A 189 10.56 -15.76 11.37
CA GLY A 189 9.83 -17.01 11.17
C GLY A 189 8.30 -16.88 11.16
N TYR A 190 7.76 -15.66 11.23
CA TYR A 190 6.32 -15.43 11.18
C TYR A 190 5.76 -15.62 9.77
N LYS A 191 4.54 -16.15 9.67
CA LYS A 191 3.86 -16.45 8.40
C LYS A 191 2.77 -15.41 8.13
N ILE A 192 2.66 -15.01 6.86
CA ILE A 192 1.64 -14.08 6.35
C ILE A 192 0.74 -14.86 5.40
N TRP A 193 -0.58 -14.84 5.65
CA TRP A 193 -1.58 -15.52 4.82
C TRP A 193 -2.43 -14.52 4.04
N GLN A 194 -2.47 -14.68 2.72
CA GLN A 194 -3.35 -13.95 1.82
C GLN A 194 -4.58 -14.77 1.48
N ASP A 195 -5.76 -14.21 1.66
CA ASP A 195 -7.03 -14.77 1.22
C ASP A 195 -7.55 -13.97 0.01
N SER A 196 -7.56 -14.59 -1.15
CA SER A 196 -7.97 -13.93 -2.40
C SER A 196 -9.48 -13.64 -2.48
N SER A 197 -10.29 -14.22 -1.60
CA SER A 197 -11.73 -13.93 -1.50
C SER A 197 -12.02 -12.60 -0.80
N LEU A 198 -11.07 -12.11 0.01
CA LEU A 198 -11.17 -10.86 0.74
C LEU A 198 -10.67 -9.69 -0.13
N VAL A 199 -11.57 -9.11 -0.91
CA VAL A 199 -11.23 -8.03 -1.84
C VAL A 199 -11.53 -6.67 -1.22
N THR A 200 -10.48 -5.94 -0.81
CA THR A 200 -10.58 -4.58 -0.29
C THR A 200 -10.55 -3.58 -1.45
N LYS A 201 -11.54 -2.70 -1.55
CA LYS A 201 -11.50 -1.57 -2.49
C LYS A 201 -10.56 -0.49 -1.93
N TYR A 202 -9.64 -0.04 -2.78
CA TYR A 202 -8.64 0.98 -2.44
C TYR A 202 -8.78 2.16 -3.39
N PHE A 203 -9.09 3.35 -2.87
CA PHE A 203 -9.17 4.56 -3.66
C PHE A 203 -7.78 5.03 -4.07
N CYS A 204 -7.47 4.93 -5.37
CA CYS A 204 -6.17 5.33 -5.89
C CYS A 204 -6.08 6.85 -6.14
N ARG A 205 -4.90 7.33 -6.52
CA ARG A 205 -4.72 8.74 -6.90
C ARG A 205 -5.49 9.05 -8.19
N LEU A 206 -6.15 10.21 -8.22
CA LEU A 206 -7.01 10.61 -9.34
C LEU A 206 -6.29 11.50 -10.39
N SER A 207 -5.01 11.81 -10.19
CA SER A 207 -4.24 12.63 -11.12
C SER A 207 -2.83 12.11 -11.31
N LEU A 208 -2.28 12.33 -12.51
CA LEU A 208 -0.91 11.93 -12.87
C LEU A 208 0.14 12.59 -11.98
N LYS A 209 -0.07 13.86 -11.56
CA LYS A 209 0.83 14.57 -10.64
C LYS A 209 0.88 13.89 -9.27
N LYS A 210 -0.29 13.54 -8.70
CA LYS A 210 -0.36 12.83 -7.41
C LYS A 210 0.25 11.43 -7.52
N LEU A 211 0.04 10.75 -8.65
CA LEU A 211 0.63 9.44 -8.95
C LEU A 211 2.16 9.53 -9.03
N PHE A 212 2.70 10.50 -9.79
CA PHE A 212 4.13 10.76 -9.90
C PHE A 212 4.78 10.93 -8.52
N ASN A 213 4.22 11.80 -7.69
CA ASN A 213 4.73 12.04 -6.34
C ASN A 213 4.68 10.79 -5.46
N GLN A 214 3.63 9.98 -5.58
CA GLN A 214 3.50 8.73 -4.83
C GLN A 214 4.61 7.74 -5.20
N TYR A 215 4.85 7.53 -6.50
CA TYR A 215 5.86 6.57 -6.95
C TYR A 215 7.29 7.08 -6.79
N LEU A 216 7.50 8.39 -6.89
CA LEU A 216 8.78 9.03 -6.55
C LEU A 216 9.18 8.70 -5.10
N HIS A 217 8.24 8.86 -4.16
CA HIS A 217 8.51 8.52 -2.76
C HIS A 217 8.66 7.01 -2.54
N TYR A 218 7.92 6.17 -3.26
CA TYR A 218 8.12 4.73 -3.18
C TYR A 218 9.54 4.32 -3.62
N GLY A 219 10.04 4.86 -4.73
CA GLY A 219 11.41 4.63 -5.17
C GLY A 219 12.44 5.13 -4.16
N LEU A 220 12.28 6.37 -3.70
CA LEU A 220 13.19 7.01 -2.76
C LEU A 220 13.34 6.22 -1.46
N TYR A 221 12.24 5.89 -0.79
CA TYR A 221 12.29 5.16 0.47
C TYR A 221 12.58 3.65 0.29
N LYS A 222 12.44 3.10 -0.93
CA LYS A 222 12.87 1.72 -1.20
C LYS A 222 14.37 1.54 -0.99
N VAL A 223 15.17 2.53 -1.34
CA VAL A 223 16.62 2.53 -1.07
C VAL A 223 16.87 2.38 0.42
N ARG A 224 16.19 3.19 1.25
CA ARG A 224 16.38 3.14 2.71
C ARG A 224 15.95 1.78 3.29
N VAL A 225 14.87 1.19 2.78
CA VAL A 225 14.45 -0.16 3.15
C VAL A 225 15.52 -1.20 2.79
N ILE A 226 16.10 -1.13 1.59
CA ILE A 226 17.18 -2.04 1.16
C ILE A 226 18.39 -1.91 2.08
N GLN A 227 18.78 -0.68 2.44
CA GLN A 227 19.87 -0.43 3.38
C GLN A 227 19.61 -1.09 4.73
N LYS A 228 18.45 -0.80 5.35
CA LYS A 228 18.07 -1.36 6.66
C LYS A 228 17.97 -2.88 6.66
N ARG A 229 17.52 -3.46 5.57
CA ARG A 229 17.41 -4.92 5.42
C ARG A 229 18.72 -5.60 5.05
N ARG A 230 19.70 -4.84 4.55
CA ARG A 230 20.95 -5.35 3.94
C ARG A 230 20.69 -6.43 2.87
N ALA A 231 19.54 -6.34 2.20
CA ALA A 231 19.11 -7.31 1.19
C ALA A 231 18.28 -6.67 0.08
N LEU A 232 18.59 -7.02 -1.15
CA LEU A 232 17.75 -6.73 -2.31
C LEU A 232 16.74 -7.88 -2.48
N ILE A 233 15.46 -7.60 -2.22
CA ILE A 233 14.41 -8.63 -2.21
C ILE A 233 14.02 -9.05 -3.63
N SER A 234 14.06 -8.11 -4.61
CA SER A 234 13.61 -8.38 -5.97
C SER A 234 14.23 -7.41 -6.96
N PHE A 235 14.66 -7.93 -8.12
CA PHE A 235 15.16 -7.13 -9.25
C PHE A 235 14.16 -6.07 -9.74
N ARG A 236 12.84 -6.30 -9.56
CA ARG A 236 11.80 -5.31 -9.92
C ARG A 236 12.02 -3.93 -9.27
N HIS A 237 12.71 -3.86 -8.13
CA HIS A 237 12.98 -2.62 -7.43
C HIS A 237 14.06 -1.77 -8.12
N ILE A 238 14.96 -2.39 -8.87
CA ILE A 238 16.05 -1.71 -9.58
C ILE A 238 15.69 -1.45 -11.06
N MET A 239 14.84 -2.31 -11.65
CA MET A 239 14.53 -2.25 -13.08
C MET A 239 14.08 -0.87 -13.59
N PRO A 240 13.21 -0.10 -12.88
CA PRO A 240 12.85 1.24 -13.34
C PRO A 240 14.02 2.22 -13.40
N SER A 241 14.99 2.10 -12.48
CA SER A 241 16.19 2.94 -12.47
C SER A 241 17.15 2.56 -13.58
N LEU A 242 17.33 1.25 -13.82
CA LEU A 242 18.13 0.76 -14.94
C LEU A 242 17.53 1.18 -16.29
N PHE A 243 16.21 1.10 -16.40
CA PHE A 243 15.48 1.61 -17.58
C PHE A 243 15.80 3.10 -17.82
N LEU A 244 15.71 3.95 -16.79
CA LEU A 244 16.03 5.37 -16.93
C LEU A 244 17.49 5.61 -17.36
N ILE A 245 18.43 4.94 -16.71
CA ILE A 245 19.86 5.09 -17.02
C ILE A 245 20.13 4.64 -18.46
N SER A 246 19.51 3.55 -18.91
CA SER A 246 19.69 3.02 -20.25
C SER A 246 19.21 3.96 -21.37
N LEU A 247 18.27 4.85 -21.09
CA LEU A 247 17.82 5.85 -22.07
C LEU A 247 18.89 6.89 -22.40
N PHE A 248 19.93 7.03 -21.57
CA PHE A 248 21.07 7.92 -21.82
C PHE A 248 22.23 7.23 -22.57
N ILE A 249 22.10 5.97 -22.93
CA ILE A 249 23.12 5.21 -23.71
C ILE A 249 22.66 5.15 -25.17
N PRO A 250 23.18 5.98 -26.08
CA PRO A 250 22.65 6.14 -27.45
C PRO A 250 22.55 4.83 -28.23
N ALA A 251 23.53 3.94 -28.07
CA ALA A 251 23.61 2.68 -28.82
C ALA A 251 22.44 1.72 -28.55
N ILE A 252 21.84 1.77 -27.36
CA ILE A 252 20.79 0.82 -26.93
C ILE A 252 19.47 1.49 -26.59
N SER A 253 19.44 2.82 -26.40
CA SER A 253 18.25 3.57 -25.93
C SER A 253 17.05 3.36 -26.83
N VAL A 254 17.21 3.38 -28.15
CA VAL A 254 16.13 3.19 -29.11
C VAL A 254 15.51 1.79 -28.98
N TYR A 255 16.33 0.75 -28.90
CA TYR A 255 15.85 -0.63 -28.76
C TYR A 255 15.11 -0.85 -27.44
N ILE A 256 15.66 -0.31 -26.35
CA ILE A 256 15.02 -0.40 -25.03
C ILE A 256 13.70 0.36 -25.01
N PHE A 257 13.67 1.57 -25.57
CA PHE A 257 12.44 2.36 -25.65
C PHE A 257 11.38 1.67 -26.50
N LEU A 258 11.71 1.13 -27.65
CA LEU A 258 10.78 0.40 -28.51
C LEU A 258 10.25 -0.86 -27.81
N THR A 259 11.13 -1.65 -27.17
CA THR A 259 10.74 -2.82 -26.39
C THR A 259 9.79 -2.44 -25.25
N TYR A 260 10.11 -1.38 -24.52
CA TYR A 260 9.28 -0.83 -23.47
C TYR A 260 7.91 -0.39 -24.01
N PHE A 261 7.89 0.38 -25.10
CA PHE A 261 6.69 0.88 -25.73
C PHE A 261 5.74 -0.25 -26.19
N PHE A 262 6.26 -1.23 -26.93
CA PHE A 262 5.45 -2.36 -27.40
C PHE A 262 4.99 -3.26 -26.27
N SER A 263 5.80 -3.49 -25.25
CA SER A 263 5.38 -4.20 -24.04
C SER A 263 4.26 -3.46 -23.32
N GLY A 264 4.40 -2.16 -23.10
CA GLY A 264 3.37 -1.33 -22.50
C GLY A 264 2.09 -1.32 -23.34
N LEU A 265 2.19 -1.24 -24.67
CA LEU A 265 1.05 -1.30 -25.59
C LEU A 265 0.30 -2.65 -25.48
N PHE A 266 1.02 -3.76 -25.43
CA PHE A 266 0.43 -5.08 -25.21
C PHE A 266 -0.40 -5.14 -23.92
N PHE A 267 0.17 -4.66 -22.80
CA PHE A 267 -0.56 -4.63 -21.53
C PHE A 267 -1.70 -3.60 -21.54
N SER A 268 -1.56 -2.47 -22.22
CA SER A 268 -2.63 -1.48 -22.38
C SER A 268 -3.82 -2.05 -23.12
N ILE A 269 -3.59 -2.80 -24.22
CA ILE A 269 -4.64 -3.50 -24.98
C ILE A 269 -5.33 -4.56 -24.10
N LYS A 270 -4.55 -5.33 -23.35
CA LYS A 270 -5.10 -6.35 -22.45
C LYS A 270 -6.03 -5.76 -21.37
N ILE A 271 -5.74 -4.54 -20.92
CA ILE A 271 -6.51 -3.83 -19.88
C ILE A 271 -7.73 -3.12 -20.46
N ASN A 272 -7.55 -2.39 -21.56
CA ASN A 272 -8.55 -1.44 -22.08
C ASN A 272 -9.18 -1.89 -23.41
N LYS A 273 -8.84 -3.10 -23.90
CA LYS A 273 -9.19 -3.57 -25.24
C LYS A 273 -8.62 -2.57 -26.28
N PHE A 274 -9.38 -2.24 -27.32
CA PHE A 274 -8.95 -1.34 -28.42
C PHE A 274 -9.46 0.10 -28.28
N ASN A 275 -9.74 0.59 -27.06
CA ASN A 275 -10.07 1.99 -26.85
C ASN A 275 -8.80 2.85 -26.95
N ILE A 276 -8.58 3.49 -28.10
CA ILE A 276 -7.34 4.22 -28.45
C ILE A 276 -6.98 5.28 -27.40
N ILE A 277 -7.97 6.07 -26.94
CA ILE A 277 -7.74 7.13 -25.95
C ILE A 277 -7.25 6.54 -24.64
N LYS A 278 -7.86 5.45 -24.16
CA LYS A 278 -7.43 4.74 -22.94
C LYS A 278 -6.08 4.01 -23.15
N LEU A 279 -5.76 3.54 -24.35
CA LEU A 279 -4.47 2.95 -24.65
C LEU A 279 -3.34 3.98 -24.46
N ILE A 280 -3.49 5.16 -25.06
CA ILE A 280 -2.52 6.25 -24.95
C ILE A 280 -2.38 6.68 -23.46
N ALA A 281 -3.51 6.91 -22.79
CA ALA A 281 -3.51 7.30 -21.38
C ALA A 281 -2.86 6.25 -20.47
N CYS A 282 -3.07 4.97 -20.76
CA CYS A 282 -2.44 3.86 -20.03
C CYS A 282 -0.92 3.82 -20.24
N GLN A 283 -0.45 4.04 -21.48
CA GLN A 283 0.98 4.16 -21.80
C GLN A 283 1.63 5.31 -21.03
N ILE A 284 0.99 6.48 -21.04
CA ILE A 284 1.45 7.65 -20.26
C ILE A 284 1.53 7.30 -18.77
N THR A 285 0.51 6.62 -18.26
CA THR A 285 0.45 6.21 -16.85
C THR A 285 1.57 5.24 -16.48
N PHE A 286 1.84 4.22 -17.30
CA PHE A 286 2.97 3.30 -17.11
C PHE A 286 4.30 4.04 -17.11
N PHE A 287 4.49 4.94 -18.08
CA PHE A 287 5.71 5.74 -18.16
C PHE A 287 5.91 6.60 -16.90
N ILE A 288 4.86 7.26 -16.42
CA ILE A 288 4.91 8.06 -15.18
C ILE A 288 5.27 7.19 -13.97
N ILE A 289 4.68 6.00 -13.83
CA ILE A 289 4.97 5.09 -12.72
C ILE A 289 6.46 4.72 -12.72
N HIS A 290 6.99 4.27 -13.86
CA HIS A 290 8.37 3.80 -13.94
C HIS A 290 9.38 4.95 -13.88
N LEU A 291 9.09 6.07 -14.55
CA LEU A 291 9.93 7.26 -14.50
C LEU A 291 10.07 7.78 -13.06
N SER A 292 8.93 8.00 -12.39
CA SER A 292 8.94 8.58 -11.04
C SER A 292 9.57 7.64 -10.01
N TYR A 293 9.27 6.34 -10.08
CA TYR A 293 9.89 5.36 -9.19
C TYR A 293 11.40 5.26 -9.42
N GLY A 294 11.85 5.15 -10.68
CA GLY A 294 13.26 5.06 -11.02
C GLY A 294 14.04 6.32 -10.62
N LEU A 295 13.47 7.51 -10.86
CA LEU A 295 14.04 8.78 -10.42
C LEU A 295 14.11 8.85 -8.88
N GLY A 296 13.04 8.47 -8.19
CA GLY A 296 13.02 8.43 -6.73
C GLY A 296 14.09 7.50 -6.17
N PHE A 297 14.28 6.33 -6.79
CA PHE A 297 15.31 5.37 -6.39
C PHE A 297 16.73 5.94 -6.58
N ILE A 298 17.00 6.60 -7.72
CA ILE A 298 18.29 7.26 -7.97
C ILE A 298 18.53 8.36 -6.93
N ILE A 299 17.55 9.25 -6.71
CA ILE A 299 17.64 10.31 -5.69
C ILE A 299 17.88 9.70 -4.30
N GLY A 300 17.23 8.57 -3.99
CA GLY A 300 17.38 7.86 -2.72
C GLY A 300 18.81 7.40 -2.47
N GLN A 301 19.55 6.96 -3.51
CA GLN A 301 20.96 6.57 -3.37
C GLN A 301 21.80 7.73 -2.83
N PHE A 302 21.61 8.93 -3.39
CA PHE A 302 22.34 10.11 -2.92
C PHE A 302 21.85 10.61 -1.57
N LYS A 303 20.52 10.65 -1.36
CA LYS A 303 19.92 11.16 -0.11
C LYS A 303 20.34 10.35 1.11
N PHE A 304 20.45 9.04 0.96
CA PHE A 304 20.74 8.11 2.06
C PHE A 304 22.16 7.54 2.02
N ILE A 305 23.07 8.14 1.22
CA ILE A 305 24.44 7.62 1.02
C ILE A 305 25.20 7.43 2.33
N ASN A 306 25.04 8.36 3.28
CA ASN A 306 25.72 8.35 4.58
C ASN A 306 24.96 7.52 5.65
N LYS A 307 23.85 6.89 5.27
CA LYS A 307 23.02 6.09 6.21
C LYS A 307 23.22 4.59 6.05
N TRP A 308 24.24 4.16 5.33
CA TRP A 308 24.68 2.76 5.35
C TRP A 308 25.31 2.49 6.71
N GLU A 309 24.56 1.82 7.58
CA GLU A 309 25.10 1.35 8.86
C GLU A 309 26.15 0.27 8.58
N LYS A 310 27.31 0.42 9.21
CA LYS A 310 28.43 -0.53 9.13
C LYS A 310 28.08 -1.88 9.75
#